data_2bc9b143862af89527b558b1302cb1a2
#
_entry.id   2bc9b143862af89527b558b1302cb1a2
#
_cell.length_a   1.000
_cell.length_b   1.000
_cell.length_c   1.000
_cell.angle_alpha   90.00
_cell.angle_beta   90.00
_cell.angle_gamma   90.00
#
_symmetry.space_group_name_H-M   'P 1'
#
loop_
_entity.id
_entity.type
_entity.pdbx_description
1 polymer ?
#
loop_
_entity_poly.entity_id
_entity_poly.type
_entity_poly.pdbx_seq_one_letter_code
_entity_poly.pdbx_strand_id
1 'polypeptide(L)'
;MNIRIDKNMLEGARRQFCLDMSMDYEAYMQSPNQKTYICKTSYAEGTCYPAAPGARCYAGGDAFFNAVICFGQLFLSVDERIYDWACEKFGECEPEWFCRYGNLREIDKKLQEYGRKLGDTHVYFLPEYEGVQRQVQKENLIREQAVTASESEFLFAWYEQEEILRFKDNNCFGSAICFSPTQPDVLAVAAMLPEASSKDFNQDHMAGMAGVSADGEYLWQIGINVREEYRGKGLAAELVRSLKDEMIRRGKIPFYGTSESHTVSQTVALKAGFVPAWTAVYAVKA
;
A
#
# COMPACT_ATOMS: atom_id res chain seq x y z
N MET A 1 7.31 4.32 -22.66
CA MET A 1 6.42 4.84 -21.59
C MET A 1 7.29 5.48 -20.53
N ASN A 2 7.16 6.80 -20.28
CA ASN A 2 7.90 7.44 -19.19
C ASN A 2 7.20 7.09 -17.88
N ILE A 3 7.70 6.05 -17.20
CA ILE A 3 7.21 5.67 -15.88
C ILE A 3 7.74 6.72 -14.89
N ARG A 4 6.82 7.41 -14.20
CA ARG A 4 7.14 8.46 -13.21
C ARG A 4 7.45 7.87 -11.82
N ILE A 5 8.08 6.69 -11.78
CA ILE A 5 8.48 5.98 -10.56
C ILE A 5 9.96 5.62 -10.69
N ASP A 6 10.70 5.72 -9.59
CA ASP A 6 12.09 5.29 -9.54
C ASP A 6 12.23 3.81 -9.89
N LYS A 7 13.25 3.46 -10.68
CA LYS A 7 13.47 2.09 -11.14
C LYS A 7 13.71 1.11 -9.99
N ASN A 8 14.43 1.53 -8.94
CA ASN A 8 14.72 0.68 -7.79
C ASN A 8 13.46 0.44 -6.95
N MET A 9 12.59 1.46 -6.82
CA MET A 9 11.30 1.30 -6.14
C MET A 9 10.39 0.34 -6.91
N LEU A 10 10.35 0.45 -8.24
CA LEU A 10 9.56 -0.45 -9.07
C LEU A 10 10.10 -1.89 -9.01
N GLU A 11 11.41 -2.06 -9.01
CA GLU A 11 12.04 -3.36 -8.85
C GLU A 11 11.76 -3.95 -7.47
N GLY A 12 11.87 -3.16 -6.40
CA GLY A 12 11.51 -3.59 -5.05
C GLY A 12 10.05 -4.02 -4.95
N ALA A 13 9.12 -3.32 -5.61
CA ALA A 13 7.73 -3.73 -5.67
C ALA A 13 7.56 -5.09 -6.38
N ARG A 14 8.25 -5.32 -7.51
CA ARG A 14 8.21 -6.60 -8.21
C ARG A 14 8.80 -7.75 -7.39
N ARG A 15 9.90 -7.50 -6.67
CA ARG A 15 10.46 -8.47 -5.72
C ARG A 15 9.44 -8.82 -4.64
N GLN A 16 8.74 -7.82 -4.11
CA GLN A 16 7.68 -8.06 -3.14
C GLN A 16 6.53 -8.90 -3.72
N PHE A 17 6.09 -8.63 -4.97
CA PHE A 17 5.05 -9.45 -5.61
C PHE A 17 5.49 -10.90 -5.79
N CYS A 18 6.75 -11.14 -6.16
CA CYS A 18 7.28 -12.50 -6.23
C CYS A 18 7.26 -13.19 -4.87
N LEU A 19 7.66 -12.50 -3.79
CA LEU A 19 7.57 -13.04 -2.42
C LEU A 19 6.13 -13.34 -2.02
N ASP A 20 5.22 -12.40 -2.22
CA ASP A 20 3.81 -12.53 -1.85
C ASP A 20 3.12 -13.71 -2.54
N MET A 21 3.57 -14.04 -3.73
CA MET A 21 2.99 -15.09 -4.58
C MET A 21 3.78 -16.40 -4.56
N SER A 22 4.83 -16.51 -3.73
CA SER A 22 5.75 -17.66 -3.72
C SER A 22 6.37 -17.94 -5.09
N MET A 23 6.61 -16.88 -5.86
CA MET A 23 7.24 -16.92 -7.18
C MET A 23 8.76 -16.74 -7.04
N ASP A 24 9.54 -17.53 -7.76
CA ASP A 24 10.98 -17.36 -7.79
C ASP A 24 11.35 -16.08 -8.58
N TYR A 25 11.97 -15.12 -7.90
CA TYR A 25 12.41 -13.86 -8.50
C TYR A 25 13.48 -14.05 -9.58
N GLU A 26 14.41 -15.01 -9.41
CA GLU A 26 15.43 -15.29 -10.40
C GLU A 26 14.80 -15.87 -11.68
N ALA A 27 13.80 -16.72 -11.55
CA ALA A 27 13.03 -17.23 -12.69
C ALA A 27 12.26 -16.09 -13.38
N TYR A 28 11.68 -15.17 -12.63
CA TYR A 28 11.07 -13.95 -13.19
C TYR A 28 12.08 -13.14 -14.00
N MET A 29 13.31 -12.94 -13.49
CA MET A 29 14.36 -12.17 -14.15
C MET A 29 14.90 -12.80 -15.43
N GLN A 30 14.71 -14.12 -15.65
CA GLN A 30 15.04 -14.78 -16.91
C GLN A 30 14.09 -14.39 -18.07
N SER A 31 12.87 -13.92 -17.74
CA SER A 31 11.88 -13.52 -18.74
C SER A 31 11.14 -12.23 -18.32
N PRO A 32 11.86 -11.12 -18.05
CA PRO A 32 11.29 -9.92 -17.42
C PRO A 32 10.30 -9.15 -18.31
N ASN A 33 10.21 -9.51 -19.58
CA ASN A 33 9.30 -8.89 -20.56
C ASN A 33 8.03 -9.73 -20.81
N GLN A 34 7.87 -10.85 -20.12
CA GLN A 34 6.65 -11.65 -20.22
C GLN A 34 5.48 -10.83 -19.64
N LYS A 35 4.32 -10.88 -20.30
CA LYS A 35 3.13 -10.13 -19.88
C LYS A 35 2.44 -10.79 -18.71
N THR A 36 2.41 -12.11 -18.65
CA THR A 36 1.65 -12.86 -17.66
C THR A 36 2.51 -13.90 -16.99
N TYR A 37 2.57 -13.85 -15.65
CA TYR A 37 3.23 -14.83 -14.79
C TYR A 37 2.16 -15.51 -13.95
N ILE A 38 2.00 -16.83 -14.12
CA ILE A 38 1.03 -17.63 -13.37
C ILE A 38 1.79 -18.69 -12.57
N CYS A 39 1.61 -18.70 -11.27
CA CYS A 39 2.20 -19.69 -10.39
C CYS A 39 1.15 -20.45 -9.57
N LYS A 40 1.50 -21.67 -9.17
CA LYS A 40 0.72 -22.48 -8.22
C LYS A 40 1.05 -22.06 -6.80
N THR A 41 0.03 -21.95 -5.97
CA THR A 41 0.20 -21.91 -4.53
C THR A 41 -0.29 -23.19 -3.91
N SER A 42 0.48 -23.72 -2.94
CA SER A 42 -0.01 -24.80 -2.07
C SER A 42 -0.80 -24.17 -0.95
N TYR A 43 -2.11 -24.37 -0.94
CA TYR A 43 -2.97 -23.93 0.15
C TYR A 43 -3.12 -25.08 1.17
N ALA A 44 -2.63 -24.88 2.38
CA ALA A 44 -2.99 -25.73 3.52
C ALA A 44 -4.10 -25.03 4.30
N GLU A 45 -5.24 -25.69 4.43
CA GLU A 45 -6.40 -25.18 5.16
C GLU A 45 -6.02 -24.81 6.60
N GLY A 46 -6.28 -23.56 6.99
CA GLY A 46 -5.94 -23.04 8.33
C GLY A 46 -4.57 -22.38 8.47
N THR A 47 -3.76 -22.32 7.41
CA THR A 47 -2.50 -21.58 7.45
C THR A 47 -2.71 -20.14 7.00
N CYS A 48 -2.10 -19.19 7.74
CA CYS A 48 -1.94 -17.82 7.24
C CYS A 48 -0.95 -17.85 6.06
N TYR A 49 -1.41 -17.50 4.90
CA TYR A 49 -0.51 -17.14 3.80
C TYR A 49 0.06 -15.75 4.09
N PRO A 50 1.33 -15.50 3.79
CA PRO A 50 2.24 -16.26 2.94
C PRO A 50 3.22 -17.10 3.72
N ALA A 51 3.63 -18.21 3.09
CA ALA A 51 4.63 -19.10 3.65
C ALA A 51 6.06 -18.53 3.56
N ALA A 52 6.32 -17.54 2.72
CA ALA A 52 7.64 -16.97 2.52
C ALA A 52 7.95 -15.87 3.54
N PRO A 53 9.11 -15.89 4.22
CA PRO A 53 9.55 -14.78 5.07
C PRO A 53 9.59 -13.47 4.27
N GLY A 54 9.08 -12.39 4.86
CA GLY A 54 9.04 -11.07 4.21
C GLY A 54 7.91 -10.84 3.20
N ALA A 55 7.08 -11.84 2.93
CA ALA A 55 5.88 -11.65 2.13
C ALA A 55 4.79 -10.94 2.95
N ARG A 56 3.91 -10.17 2.28
CA ARG A 56 2.84 -9.41 2.93
C ARG A 56 1.70 -10.34 3.34
N CYS A 57 1.21 -10.13 4.56
CA CYS A 57 0.07 -10.87 5.11
C CYS A 57 -1.10 -9.91 5.30
N TYR A 58 -2.16 -10.08 4.54
CA TYR A 58 -3.37 -9.28 4.68
C TYR A 58 -4.41 -10.02 5.53
N ALA A 59 -4.97 -9.32 6.51
CA ALA A 59 -6.05 -9.87 7.33
C ALA A 59 -7.26 -10.22 6.44
N GLY A 60 -7.69 -11.48 6.50
CA GLY A 60 -8.81 -11.99 5.69
C GLY A 60 -8.44 -12.38 4.26
N GLY A 61 -7.19 -12.17 3.82
CA GLY A 61 -6.70 -12.67 2.53
C GLY A 61 -6.65 -14.20 2.50
N ASP A 62 -6.99 -14.75 1.34
CA ASP A 62 -6.92 -16.19 1.07
C ASP A 62 -5.96 -16.41 -0.10
N ALA A 63 -4.93 -17.23 0.09
CA ALA A 63 -3.95 -17.55 -0.94
C ALA A 63 -4.51 -18.29 -2.16
N PHE A 64 -5.80 -18.62 -2.14
CA PHE A 64 -6.45 -19.36 -3.20
C PHE A 64 -6.37 -18.68 -4.57
N PHE A 65 -6.45 -17.36 -4.58
CA PHE A 65 -6.33 -16.55 -5.79
C PHE A 65 -5.84 -15.15 -5.43
N ASN A 66 -4.75 -14.72 -6.05
CA ASN A 66 -4.20 -13.37 -5.89
C ASN A 66 -3.65 -12.89 -7.23
N ALA A 67 -4.12 -11.74 -7.70
CA ALA A 67 -3.71 -11.12 -8.95
C ALA A 67 -3.21 -9.70 -8.71
N VAL A 68 -2.03 -9.37 -9.25
CA VAL A 68 -1.47 -8.03 -9.27
C VAL A 68 -1.18 -7.63 -10.71
N ILE A 69 -1.71 -6.49 -11.11
CA ILE A 69 -1.49 -5.90 -12.43
C ILE A 69 -0.60 -4.67 -12.28
N CYS A 70 0.62 -4.74 -12.79
CA CYS A 70 1.64 -3.71 -12.62
C CYS A 70 2.33 -3.40 -13.95
N PHE A 71 2.11 -2.19 -14.49
CA PHE A 71 2.77 -1.69 -15.71
C PHE A 71 2.80 -2.68 -16.88
N GLY A 72 1.64 -3.19 -17.27
CA GLY A 72 1.50 -4.12 -18.41
C GLY A 72 1.93 -5.54 -18.10
N GLN A 73 2.09 -5.90 -16.84
CA GLN A 73 2.37 -7.25 -16.37
C GLN A 73 1.29 -7.73 -15.40
N LEU A 74 0.89 -8.98 -15.54
CA LEU A 74 0.01 -9.70 -14.61
C LEU A 74 0.85 -10.72 -13.83
N PHE A 75 0.84 -10.58 -12.52
CA PHE A 75 1.32 -11.58 -11.57
C PHE A 75 0.10 -12.27 -10.98
N LEU A 76 -0.03 -13.57 -11.21
CA LEU A 76 -1.19 -14.35 -10.79
C LEU A 76 -0.74 -15.59 -10.02
N SER A 77 -1.19 -15.68 -8.78
CA SER A 77 -0.97 -16.84 -7.92
C SER A 77 -2.30 -17.50 -7.65
N VAL A 78 -2.41 -18.80 -7.89
CA VAL A 78 -3.66 -19.55 -7.78
C VAL A 78 -3.44 -20.90 -7.11
N ASP A 79 -4.46 -21.37 -6.43
CA ASP A 79 -4.52 -22.73 -5.91
C ASP A 79 -4.36 -23.76 -7.04
N GLU A 80 -3.69 -24.85 -6.76
CA GLU A 80 -3.40 -25.89 -7.76
C GLU A 80 -4.68 -26.44 -8.42
N ARG A 81 -5.82 -26.47 -7.70
CA ARG A 81 -7.11 -26.96 -8.20
C ARG A 81 -7.70 -26.13 -9.35
N ILE A 82 -7.29 -24.87 -9.48
CA ILE A 82 -7.76 -23.97 -10.54
C ILE A 82 -6.62 -23.49 -11.45
N TYR A 83 -5.42 -24.05 -11.30
CA TYR A 83 -4.24 -23.61 -12.04
C TYR A 83 -4.40 -23.78 -13.55
N ASP A 84 -4.81 -24.96 -14.03
CA ASP A 84 -4.97 -25.23 -15.46
C ASP A 84 -6.03 -24.31 -16.08
N TRP A 85 -7.14 -24.09 -15.38
CA TRP A 85 -8.16 -23.12 -15.79
C TRP A 85 -7.59 -21.69 -15.86
N ALA A 86 -6.77 -21.28 -14.89
CA ALA A 86 -6.18 -19.95 -14.88
C ALA A 86 -5.18 -19.78 -16.05
N CYS A 87 -4.37 -20.80 -16.35
CA CYS A 87 -3.46 -20.80 -17.50
C CYS A 87 -4.22 -20.70 -18.83
N GLU A 88 -5.26 -21.49 -19.01
CA GLU A 88 -6.10 -21.45 -20.22
C GLU A 88 -6.77 -20.08 -20.40
N LYS A 89 -7.29 -19.51 -19.31
CA LYS A 89 -8.06 -18.26 -19.34
C LYS A 89 -7.19 -17.01 -19.45
N PHE A 90 -6.05 -16.97 -18.78
CA PHE A 90 -5.26 -15.74 -18.57
C PHE A 90 -3.84 -15.82 -19.11
N GLY A 91 -3.39 -16.99 -19.61
CA GLY A 91 -2.04 -17.15 -20.13
C GLY A 91 -1.67 -16.17 -21.25
N GLU A 92 -2.62 -15.87 -22.12
CA GLU A 92 -2.48 -14.95 -23.25
C GLU A 92 -3.29 -13.65 -23.08
N CYS A 93 -3.71 -13.31 -21.83
CA CYS A 93 -4.49 -12.11 -21.62
C CYS A 93 -3.64 -10.84 -21.70
N GLU A 94 -4.28 -9.73 -22.10
CA GLU A 94 -3.69 -8.40 -21.99
C GLU A 94 -3.89 -7.89 -20.55
N PRO A 95 -2.81 -7.71 -19.76
CA PRO A 95 -2.89 -7.40 -18.34
C PRO A 95 -3.72 -6.16 -18.01
N GLU A 96 -3.66 -5.11 -18.86
CA GLU A 96 -4.39 -3.87 -18.67
C GLU A 96 -5.93 -4.07 -18.67
N TRP A 97 -6.38 -5.19 -19.23
CA TRP A 97 -7.81 -5.53 -19.33
C TRP A 97 -8.21 -6.68 -18.41
N PHE A 98 -7.32 -7.13 -17.53
CA PHE A 98 -7.60 -8.22 -16.60
C PHE A 98 -8.83 -7.94 -15.72
N CYS A 99 -8.95 -6.74 -15.16
CA CYS A 99 -10.06 -6.34 -14.30
C CYS A 99 -11.35 -5.96 -15.04
N ARG A 100 -11.50 -6.34 -16.31
CA ARG A 100 -12.82 -6.20 -16.99
C ARG A 100 -13.90 -6.96 -16.26
N TYR A 101 -15.07 -6.38 -16.18
CA TYR A 101 -16.21 -6.96 -15.46
C TYR A 101 -16.54 -8.40 -15.92
N GLY A 102 -16.37 -8.71 -17.23
CA GLY A 102 -16.52 -10.06 -17.73
C GLY A 102 -15.58 -11.06 -17.09
N ASN A 103 -14.28 -10.71 -16.99
CA ASN A 103 -13.26 -11.54 -16.35
C ASN A 103 -13.53 -11.69 -14.85
N LEU A 104 -13.79 -10.59 -14.15
CA LEU A 104 -14.07 -10.63 -12.71
C LEU A 104 -15.26 -11.52 -12.38
N ARG A 105 -16.33 -11.48 -13.21
CA ARG A 105 -17.48 -12.36 -13.03
C ARG A 105 -17.14 -13.84 -13.23
N GLU A 106 -16.30 -14.16 -14.20
CA GLU A 106 -15.88 -15.54 -14.45
C GLU A 106 -14.96 -16.04 -13.35
N ILE A 107 -14.05 -15.18 -12.86
CA ILE A 107 -13.21 -15.48 -11.69
C ILE A 107 -14.08 -15.75 -10.46
N ASP A 108 -15.04 -14.85 -10.18
CA ASP A 108 -15.93 -15.00 -9.02
C ASP A 108 -16.75 -16.30 -9.08
N LYS A 109 -17.29 -16.65 -10.25
CA LYS A 109 -17.97 -17.94 -10.45
C LYS A 109 -17.05 -19.12 -10.18
N LYS A 110 -15.80 -19.05 -10.64
CA LYS A 110 -14.80 -20.12 -10.41
C LYS A 110 -14.46 -20.26 -8.95
N LEU A 111 -14.31 -19.15 -8.25
CA LEU A 111 -14.03 -19.13 -6.81
C LEU A 111 -15.19 -19.71 -5.98
N GLN A 112 -16.43 -19.43 -6.37
CA GLN A 112 -17.64 -19.96 -5.69
C GLN A 112 -17.70 -21.49 -5.70
N GLU A 113 -17.16 -22.17 -6.73
CA GLU A 113 -17.04 -23.64 -6.75
C GLU A 113 -16.26 -24.19 -5.56
N TYR A 114 -15.45 -23.34 -4.91
CA TYR A 114 -14.56 -23.68 -3.79
C TYR A 114 -14.89 -22.92 -2.50
N GLY A 115 -16.10 -22.36 -2.38
CA GLY A 115 -16.54 -21.62 -1.19
C GLY A 115 -15.80 -20.29 -0.98
N ARG A 116 -15.39 -19.65 -2.07
CA ARG A 116 -14.69 -18.36 -2.08
C ARG A 116 -15.40 -17.38 -3.00
N LYS A 117 -15.06 -16.10 -2.88
CA LYS A 117 -15.55 -15.01 -3.75
C LYS A 117 -14.41 -14.01 -3.98
N LEU A 118 -14.56 -13.15 -4.95
CA LEU A 118 -13.70 -12.00 -5.11
C LEU A 118 -13.87 -11.03 -3.94
N GLY A 119 -12.76 -10.53 -3.43
CA GLY A 119 -12.70 -9.36 -2.58
C GLY A 119 -12.80 -8.06 -3.41
N ASP A 120 -12.56 -6.94 -2.76
CA ASP A 120 -12.56 -5.64 -3.40
C ASP A 120 -11.34 -5.45 -4.31
N THR A 121 -11.53 -4.70 -5.40
CA THR A 121 -10.43 -4.23 -6.23
C THR A 121 -9.77 -3.02 -5.57
N HIS A 122 -8.45 -3.07 -5.43
CA HIS A 122 -7.67 -2.00 -4.83
C HIS A 122 -6.69 -1.42 -5.84
N VAL A 123 -6.52 -0.09 -5.76
CA VAL A 123 -5.50 0.65 -6.50
C VAL A 123 -4.40 1.06 -5.52
N TYR A 124 -3.18 0.83 -5.92
CA TYR A 124 -1.99 1.11 -5.11
C TYR A 124 -1.07 2.10 -5.81
N PHE A 125 -0.38 2.89 -5.00
CA PHE A 125 0.40 4.04 -5.43
C PHE A 125 1.82 3.92 -4.90
N LEU A 126 2.80 4.29 -5.73
CA LEU A 126 4.20 4.46 -5.33
C LEU A 126 4.59 5.93 -5.41
N PRO A 127 5.65 6.33 -4.69
CA PRO A 127 6.17 7.69 -4.78
C PRO A 127 6.50 8.07 -6.22
N GLU A 128 6.08 9.27 -6.61
CA GLU A 128 6.45 9.85 -7.87
C GLU A 128 7.95 10.17 -7.88
N TYR A 129 8.65 9.79 -8.95
CA TYR A 129 10.05 10.15 -9.16
C TYR A 129 10.15 11.65 -9.47
N GLU A 130 10.61 12.42 -8.52
CA GLU A 130 10.99 13.80 -8.73
C GLU A 130 12.44 13.82 -9.22
N GLY A 131 12.65 14.11 -10.51
CA GLY A 131 14.01 14.24 -11.08
C GLY A 131 14.85 15.26 -10.30
N VAL A 132 16.17 15.09 -10.30
CA VAL A 132 17.16 15.89 -9.54
C VAL A 132 16.91 17.41 -9.59
N GLN A 133 16.42 17.93 -10.72
CA GLN A 133 16.12 19.36 -10.86
C GLN A 133 14.93 19.85 -10.02
N ARG A 134 13.92 18.99 -9.79
CA ARG A 134 12.79 19.33 -8.90
C ARG A 134 13.17 19.22 -7.43
N GLN A 135 14.04 18.29 -7.06
CA GLN A 135 14.55 18.19 -5.68
C GLN A 135 15.31 19.45 -5.27
N VAL A 136 16.20 19.95 -6.11
CA VAL A 136 16.97 21.19 -5.83
C VAL A 136 16.04 22.41 -5.73
N GLN A 137 15.03 22.51 -6.59
CA GLN A 137 14.03 23.59 -6.49
C GLN A 137 13.17 23.48 -5.23
N LYS A 138 12.81 22.25 -4.82
CA LYS A 138 12.02 21.98 -3.62
C LYS A 138 12.83 22.27 -2.34
N GLU A 139 14.10 21.90 -2.30
CA GLU A 139 14.99 22.23 -1.17
C GLU A 139 15.18 23.76 -1.01
N ASN A 140 15.27 24.49 -2.11
CA ASN A 140 15.33 25.95 -2.10
C ASN A 140 13.98 26.57 -1.65
N LEU A 141 12.86 26.07 -2.14
CA LEU A 141 11.51 26.49 -1.70
C LEU A 141 11.25 26.16 -0.23
N ILE A 142 11.68 24.98 0.25
CA ILE A 142 11.56 24.59 1.66
C ILE A 142 12.44 25.49 2.54
N ARG A 143 13.63 25.86 2.09
CA ARG A 143 14.47 26.85 2.80
C ARG A 143 13.83 28.23 2.84
N GLU A 144 13.22 28.68 1.76
CA GLU A 144 12.47 29.95 1.70
C GLU A 144 11.19 29.89 2.56
N GLN A 145 10.45 28.78 2.54
CA GLN A 145 9.24 28.59 3.36
C GLN A 145 9.55 28.36 4.86
N ALA A 146 10.69 27.79 5.22
CA ALA A 146 11.12 27.70 6.61
C ALA A 146 11.40 29.09 7.24
N VAL A 147 11.66 30.11 6.41
CA VAL A 147 11.77 31.50 6.84
C VAL A 147 10.39 32.18 6.99
N THR A 148 9.35 31.63 6.33
CA THR A 148 7.96 32.15 6.38
C THR A 148 6.98 31.26 7.14
N ALA A 149 7.42 30.15 7.72
CA ALA A 149 6.58 29.23 8.52
C ALA A 149 6.31 29.78 9.93
N SER A 150 5.65 30.93 10.00
CA SER A 150 4.84 31.30 11.13
C SER A 150 3.38 31.09 10.73
N GLU A 151 2.69 30.21 11.44
CA GLU A 151 1.25 29.89 11.39
C GLU A 151 0.88 28.55 10.74
N SER A 152 1.57 27.46 11.07
CA SER A 152 0.95 26.15 10.96
C SER A 152 -0.11 26.04 12.04
N GLU A 153 -1.37 25.84 11.64
CA GLU A 153 -2.51 25.58 12.56
C GLU A 153 -2.26 24.31 13.41
N PHE A 154 -1.24 23.50 13.04
CA PHE A 154 -0.92 22.22 13.67
C PHE A 154 0.58 22.07 13.94
N LEU A 155 0.92 21.39 15.04
CA LEU A 155 2.28 20.92 15.34
C LEU A 155 2.42 19.47 14.92
N PHE A 156 3.47 19.12 14.17
CA PHE A 156 3.71 17.74 13.75
C PHE A 156 4.56 17.03 14.80
N ALA A 157 4.00 15.96 15.39
CA ALA A 157 4.66 15.10 16.35
C ALA A 157 4.92 13.72 15.74
N TRP A 158 6.13 13.19 15.96
CA TRP A 158 6.56 11.90 15.45
C TRP A 158 6.59 10.87 16.57
N TYR A 159 6.20 9.64 16.25
CA TYR A 159 6.10 8.53 17.19
C TYR A 159 6.73 7.28 16.60
N GLU A 160 7.66 6.68 17.33
CA GLU A 160 8.26 5.37 16.99
C GLU A 160 7.38 4.23 17.53
N GLN A 161 7.65 3.01 17.09
CA GLN A 161 6.82 1.83 17.37
C GLN A 161 6.48 1.64 18.85
N GLU A 162 7.43 1.83 19.75
CA GLU A 162 7.21 1.67 21.19
C GLU A 162 6.17 2.64 21.74
N GLU A 163 6.13 3.85 21.22
CA GLU A 163 5.16 4.87 21.60
C GLU A 163 3.78 4.55 21.02
N ILE A 164 3.73 4.13 19.74
CA ILE A 164 2.50 3.74 19.04
C ILE A 164 1.82 2.57 19.77
N LEU A 165 2.60 1.58 20.23
CA LEU A 165 2.06 0.44 20.98
C LEU A 165 1.41 0.84 22.31
N ARG A 166 1.93 1.88 22.99
CA ARG A 166 1.30 2.44 24.20
C ARG A 166 -0.05 3.10 23.89
N PHE A 167 -0.22 3.64 22.67
CA PHE A 167 -1.45 4.28 22.23
C PHE A 167 -2.53 3.29 21.83
N LYS A 168 -2.15 2.09 21.38
CA LYS A 168 -3.07 1.02 20.98
C LYS A 168 -4.03 0.64 22.09
N ASP A 169 -3.56 0.64 23.35
CA ASP A 169 -4.37 0.30 24.51
C ASP A 169 -5.42 1.38 24.82
N ASN A 170 -5.22 2.60 24.34
CA ASN A 170 -6.11 3.73 24.58
C ASN A 170 -7.15 3.97 23.47
N ASN A 171 -7.20 3.12 22.46
CA ASN A 171 -8.17 3.13 21.34
C ASN A 171 -8.26 4.46 20.58
N CYS A 172 -7.11 5.13 20.40
CA CYS A 172 -7.01 6.54 20.10
C CYS A 172 -7.52 6.97 18.74
N PHE A 173 -7.31 6.21 17.67
CA PHE A 173 -7.69 6.64 16.31
C PHE A 173 -8.40 5.54 15.52
N GLY A 174 -8.91 4.52 16.20
CA GLY A 174 -9.54 3.39 15.54
C GLY A 174 -8.53 2.58 14.72
N SER A 175 -9.03 1.76 13.82
CA SER A 175 -8.24 0.87 12.95
C SER A 175 -7.41 1.58 11.87
N ALA A 176 -7.40 2.91 11.84
CA ALA A 176 -6.77 3.63 10.73
C ALA A 176 -5.25 3.78 10.86
N ILE A 177 -4.68 3.56 12.05
CA ILE A 177 -3.22 3.61 12.27
C ILE A 177 -2.62 2.22 12.20
N CYS A 178 -3.35 1.18 12.56
CA CYS A 178 -2.93 -0.22 12.44
C CYS A 178 -3.69 -0.87 11.28
N PHE A 179 -3.13 -0.84 10.07
CA PHE A 179 -3.75 -1.47 8.89
C PHE A 179 -3.79 -2.98 8.97
N SER A 180 -2.78 -3.58 9.60
CA SER A 180 -2.75 -5.01 9.83
C SER A 180 -2.93 -5.29 11.33
N PRO A 181 -3.92 -6.08 11.74
CA PRO A 181 -4.04 -6.55 13.12
C PRO A 181 -2.83 -7.39 13.55
N THR A 182 -2.02 -7.86 12.59
CA THR A 182 -0.84 -8.70 12.83
C THR A 182 0.46 -7.90 12.87
N GLN A 183 0.49 -6.68 12.31
CA GLN A 183 1.69 -5.84 12.28
C GLN A 183 1.34 -4.40 12.65
N PRO A 184 1.75 -3.93 13.85
CA PRO A 184 1.55 -2.54 14.25
C PRO A 184 2.38 -1.60 13.38
N ASP A 185 1.94 -0.35 13.30
CA ASP A 185 2.74 0.71 12.70
C ASP A 185 4.10 0.81 13.40
N VAL A 186 5.15 1.04 12.60
CA VAL A 186 6.53 1.16 13.08
C VAL A 186 6.97 2.61 13.20
N LEU A 187 6.27 3.52 12.54
CA LEU A 187 6.46 4.97 12.60
C LEU A 187 5.14 5.65 12.32
N ALA A 188 4.87 6.75 13.02
CA ALA A 188 3.71 7.60 12.77
C ALA A 188 4.05 9.08 12.90
N VAL A 189 3.27 9.93 12.23
CA VAL A 189 3.28 11.38 12.38
C VAL A 189 1.86 11.87 12.63
N ALA A 190 1.68 12.67 13.68
CA ALA A 190 0.40 13.26 14.03
C ALA A 190 0.43 14.79 13.89
N ALA A 191 -0.71 15.35 13.50
CA ALA A 191 -0.98 16.76 13.55
C ALA A 191 -1.67 17.08 14.88
N MET A 192 -0.98 17.79 15.76
CA MET A 192 -1.44 18.20 17.08
C MET A 192 -1.94 19.63 17.04
N LEU A 193 -3.00 19.92 17.81
CA LEU A 193 -3.46 21.29 18.03
C LEU A 193 -2.43 22.08 18.84
N PRO A 194 -2.29 23.41 18.64
CA PRO A 194 -1.26 24.22 19.30
C PRO A 194 -1.32 24.21 20.83
N GLU A 195 -2.48 23.89 21.40
CA GLU A 195 -2.71 23.80 22.85
C GLU A 195 -2.14 22.52 23.46
N ALA A 196 -1.74 21.55 22.64
CA ALA A 196 -1.16 20.29 23.09
C ALA A 196 0.25 20.51 23.64
N SER A 197 0.50 20.07 24.88
CA SER A 197 1.86 19.88 25.34
C SER A 197 2.53 18.78 24.52
N SER A 198 3.73 19.05 23.98
CA SER A 198 4.45 18.13 23.09
C SER A 198 4.87 16.80 23.73
N LYS A 199 4.57 16.59 25.02
CA LYS A 199 4.95 15.39 25.77
C LYS A 199 3.77 14.51 26.18
N ASP A 200 2.56 15.04 26.20
CA ASP A 200 1.39 14.29 26.62
C ASP A 200 0.57 13.94 25.39
N PHE A 201 0.65 12.65 25.00
CA PHE A 201 -0.26 12.10 24.00
C PHE A 201 -1.69 12.21 24.52
N ASN A 202 -2.39 13.25 24.08
CA ASN A 202 -3.81 13.42 24.34
C ASN A 202 -4.54 13.40 23.00
N GLN A 203 -5.41 12.39 22.85
CA GLN A 203 -6.26 12.22 21.66
C GLN A 203 -7.09 13.46 21.34
N ASP A 204 -7.57 14.16 22.37
CA ASP A 204 -8.45 15.31 22.19
C ASP A 204 -7.74 16.47 21.46
N HIS A 205 -6.41 16.47 21.49
CA HIS A 205 -5.57 17.47 20.84
C HIS A 205 -4.99 17.00 19.49
N MET A 206 -5.42 15.84 18.98
CA MET A 206 -4.93 15.30 17.70
C MET A 206 -5.96 15.54 16.59
N ALA A 207 -5.58 16.30 15.56
CA ALA A 207 -6.41 16.56 14.39
C ALA A 207 -6.37 15.43 13.35
N GLY A 208 -5.23 14.75 13.22
CA GLY A 208 -5.03 13.62 12.31
C GLY A 208 -3.71 12.92 12.55
N MET A 209 -3.56 11.70 12.03
CA MET A 209 -2.35 10.91 12.12
C MET A 209 -2.19 10.03 10.90
N ALA A 210 -0.96 9.97 10.37
CA ALA A 210 -0.52 8.98 9.40
C ALA A 210 0.44 8.00 10.07
N GLY A 211 0.30 6.71 9.77
CA GLY A 211 1.16 5.65 10.26
C GLY A 211 1.68 4.78 9.11
N VAL A 212 2.80 4.11 9.31
CA VAL A 212 3.36 3.15 8.36
C VAL A 212 3.62 1.81 9.03
N SER A 213 3.12 0.73 8.43
CA SER A 213 3.35 -0.65 8.85
C SER A 213 4.39 -1.33 7.94
N ALA A 214 5.25 -2.16 8.55
CA ALA A 214 6.24 -2.95 7.84
C ALA A 214 5.62 -4.24 7.30
N ASP A 215 4.67 -4.12 6.35
CA ASP A 215 3.87 -5.24 5.88
C ASP A 215 4.69 -6.29 5.14
N GLY A 216 5.74 -5.87 4.42
CA GLY A 216 6.60 -6.73 3.64
C GLY A 216 8.07 -6.38 3.79
N GLU A 217 8.92 -7.20 3.17
CA GLU A 217 10.37 -6.95 3.17
C GLU A 217 10.73 -5.64 2.46
N TYR A 218 10.10 -5.40 1.31
CA TYR A 218 10.40 -4.24 0.45
C TYR A 218 9.36 -3.12 0.57
N LEU A 219 8.08 -3.45 0.68
CA LEU A 219 6.97 -2.51 0.64
C LEU A 219 6.36 -2.28 2.02
N TRP A 220 6.26 -1.00 2.41
CA TRP A 220 5.70 -0.58 3.69
C TRP A 220 4.47 0.31 3.47
N GLN A 221 3.33 -0.07 4.05
CA GLN A 221 2.04 0.57 3.80
C GLN A 221 1.83 1.81 4.65
N ILE A 222 1.45 2.93 4.00
CA ILE A 222 1.03 4.14 4.70
C ILE A 222 -0.50 4.17 4.81
N GLY A 223 -0.95 4.46 6.02
CA GLY A 223 -2.33 4.77 6.33
C GLY A 223 -2.52 6.14 6.93
N ILE A 224 -3.76 6.65 6.90
CA ILE A 224 -4.11 8.00 7.32
C ILE A 224 -5.53 8.08 7.87
N ASN A 225 -5.68 8.81 8.96
CA ASN A 225 -6.97 9.27 9.42
C ASN A 225 -6.90 10.74 9.85
N VAL A 226 -7.96 11.50 9.53
CA VAL A 226 -8.14 12.90 9.94
C VAL A 226 -9.54 13.04 10.49
N ARG A 227 -9.66 13.66 11.66
CA ARG A 227 -10.96 13.95 12.28
C ARG A 227 -11.80 14.80 11.33
N GLU A 228 -13.10 14.58 11.37
CA GLU A 228 -14.05 15.16 10.43
C GLU A 228 -13.98 16.68 10.40
N GLU A 229 -13.88 17.32 11.55
CA GLU A 229 -13.80 18.78 11.72
C GLU A 229 -12.54 19.42 11.11
N TYR A 230 -11.49 18.61 10.85
CA TYR A 230 -10.23 19.08 10.24
C TYR A 230 -10.05 18.64 8.80
N ARG A 231 -11.04 17.94 8.21
CA ARG A 231 -11.02 17.52 6.81
C ARG A 231 -11.17 18.71 5.86
N GLY A 232 -10.80 18.51 4.59
CA GLY A 232 -10.91 19.53 3.54
C GLY A 232 -9.78 20.57 3.52
N LYS A 233 -8.94 20.64 4.54
CA LYS A 233 -7.84 21.61 4.68
C LYS A 233 -6.49 21.15 4.11
N GLY A 234 -6.41 19.97 3.52
CA GLY A 234 -5.15 19.42 2.96
C GLY A 234 -4.31 18.60 3.95
N LEU A 235 -4.66 18.60 5.24
CA LEU A 235 -3.89 17.98 6.31
C LEU A 235 -3.51 16.52 6.05
N ALA A 236 -4.43 15.70 5.53
CA ALA A 236 -4.15 14.31 5.19
C ALA A 236 -3.00 14.18 4.18
N ALA A 237 -2.96 15.02 3.15
CA ALA A 237 -1.91 14.97 2.15
C ALA A 237 -0.54 15.43 2.71
N GLU A 238 -0.53 16.35 3.66
CA GLU A 238 0.70 16.80 4.33
C GLU A 238 1.27 15.71 5.23
N LEU A 239 0.45 15.07 6.05
CA LEU A 239 0.87 13.97 6.92
C LEU A 239 1.42 12.79 6.10
N VAL A 240 0.70 12.38 5.04
CA VAL A 240 1.12 11.29 4.16
C VAL A 240 2.41 11.65 3.42
N ARG A 241 2.57 12.90 2.97
CA ARG A 241 3.80 13.37 2.32
C ARG A 241 4.99 13.33 3.28
N SER A 242 4.82 13.86 4.50
CA SER A 242 5.87 13.87 5.52
C SER A 242 6.34 12.46 5.83
N LEU A 243 5.41 11.53 6.03
CA LEU A 243 5.74 10.14 6.31
C LEU A 243 6.40 9.44 5.12
N LYS A 244 5.92 9.66 3.89
CA LYS A 244 6.52 9.18 2.65
C LYS A 244 8.00 9.63 2.53
N ASP A 245 8.25 10.91 2.72
CA ASP A 245 9.59 11.48 2.57
C ASP A 245 10.55 10.92 3.64
N GLU A 246 10.08 10.74 4.88
CA GLU A 246 10.85 10.09 5.94
C GLU A 246 11.14 8.62 5.64
N MET A 247 10.18 7.87 5.08
CA MET A 247 10.40 6.47 4.70
C MET A 247 11.45 6.34 3.60
N ILE A 248 11.40 7.20 2.59
CA ILE A 248 12.41 7.24 1.52
C ILE A 248 13.79 7.57 2.11
N ARG A 249 13.87 8.52 3.04
CA ARG A 249 15.11 8.88 3.75
C ARG A 249 15.67 7.70 4.54
N ARG A 250 14.82 6.84 5.11
CA ARG A 250 15.20 5.59 5.81
C ARG A 250 15.52 4.44 4.84
N GLY A 251 15.49 4.66 3.53
CA GLY A 251 15.77 3.64 2.51
C GLY A 251 14.66 2.59 2.36
N LYS A 252 13.42 2.93 2.76
CA LYS A 252 12.24 2.06 2.61
C LYS A 252 11.39 2.50 1.42
N ILE A 253 10.59 1.59 0.89
CA ILE A 253 9.67 1.88 -0.20
C ILE A 253 8.25 2.00 0.37
N PRO A 254 7.77 3.24 0.62
CA PRO A 254 6.41 3.43 1.07
C PRO A 254 5.44 3.21 -0.09
N PHE A 255 4.29 2.62 0.22
CA PHE A 255 3.17 2.56 -0.72
C PHE A 255 1.87 2.98 -0.05
N TYR A 256 0.92 3.41 -0.87
CA TYR A 256 -0.41 3.79 -0.42
C TYR A 256 -1.44 2.94 -1.15
N GLY A 257 -2.43 2.41 -0.44
CA GLY A 257 -3.48 1.56 -1.02
C GLY A 257 -4.87 2.09 -0.69
N THR A 258 -5.80 1.97 -1.64
CA THR A 258 -7.20 2.33 -1.42
C THR A 258 -8.12 1.59 -2.39
N SER A 259 -9.39 1.45 -2.02
CA SER A 259 -10.43 0.94 -2.93
C SER A 259 -10.54 1.82 -4.18
N GLU A 260 -10.84 1.22 -5.32
CA GLU A 260 -10.95 1.90 -6.61
C GLU A 260 -12.02 3.00 -6.63
N SER A 261 -13.07 2.87 -5.82
CA SER A 261 -14.16 3.86 -5.71
C SER A 261 -13.89 4.97 -4.69
N HIS A 262 -12.84 4.84 -3.86
CA HIS A 262 -12.53 5.81 -2.80
C HIS A 262 -11.70 6.99 -3.34
N THR A 263 -12.30 7.80 -4.20
CA THR A 263 -11.64 8.90 -4.93
C THR A 263 -11.05 9.98 -4.02
N VAL A 264 -11.62 10.20 -2.83
CA VAL A 264 -11.06 11.12 -1.83
C VAL A 264 -9.68 10.64 -1.37
N SER A 265 -9.57 9.35 -1.03
CA SER A 265 -8.30 8.75 -0.61
C SER A 265 -7.27 8.74 -1.76
N GLN A 266 -7.70 8.46 -3.00
CA GLN A 266 -6.83 8.58 -4.18
C GLN A 266 -6.31 10.02 -4.36
N THR A 267 -7.18 11.02 -4.13
CA THR A 267 -6.78 12.43 -4.19
C THR A 267 -5.72 12.77 -3.13
N VAL A 268 -5.81 12.19 -1.93
CA VAL A 268 -4.79 12.34 -0.89
C VAL A 268 -3.46 11.78 -1.36
N ALA A 269 -3.44 10.57 -1.92
CA ALA A 269 -2.23 9.95 -2.47
C ALA A 269 -1.56 10.84 -3.54
N LEU A 270 -2.34 11.29 -4.53
CA LEU A 270 -1.84 12.16 -5.61
C LEU A 270 -1.26 13.48 -5.07
N LYS A 271 -1.96 14.15 -4.13
CA LYS A 271 -1.48 15.38 -3.50
C LYS A 271 -0.24 15.18 -2.64
N ALA A 272 -0.07 13.99 -2.07
CA ALA A 272 1.12 13.62 -1.30
C ALA A 272 2.33 13.26 -2.19
N GLY A 273 2.18 13.28 -3.51
CA GLY A 273 3.26 12.97 -4.46
C GLY A 273 3.43 11.47 -4.71
N PHE A 274 2.33 10.74 -4.71
CA PHE A 274 2.27 9.37 -5.19
C PHE A 274 1.63 9.33 -6.58
N VAL A 275 1.91 8.27 -7.34
CA VAL A 275 1.28 7.97 -8.63
C VAL A 275 0.76 6.54 -8.65
N PRO A 276 -0.32 6.23 -9.39
CA PRO A 276 -0.82 4.87 -9.52
C PRO A 276 0.27 3.93 -10.03
N ALA A 277 0.43 2.78 -9.39
CA ALA A 277 1.49 1.81 -9.68
C ALA A 277 0.97 0.42 -10.02
N TRP A 278 0.03 -0.09 -9.23
CA TRP A 278 -0.58 -1.39 -9.52
C TRP A 278 -2.02 -1.48 -9.03
N THR A 279 -2.72 -2.47 -9.54
CA THR A 279 -4.04 -2.89 -9.06
C THR A 279 -3.94 -4.32 -8.54
N ALA A 280 -4.65 -4.65 -7.48
CA ALA A 280 -4.73 -6.01 -6.97
C ALA A 280 -6.17 -6.47 -6.78
N VAL A 281 -6.38 -7.77 -7.03
CA VAL A 281 -7.63 -8.49 -6.82
C VAL A 281 -7.30 -9.82 -6.16
N TYR A 282 -8.00 -10.17 -5.09
CA TYR A 282 -7.74 -11.40 -4.34
C TYR A 282 -9.03 -12.10 -3.91
N ALA A 283 -8.92 -13.41 -3.63
CA ALA A 283 -10.03 -14.17 -3.09
C ALA A 283 -10.17 -13.95 -1.58
N VAL A 284 -11.42 -14.01 -1.11
CA VAL A 284 -11.79 -14.09 0.30
C VAL A 284 -12.74 -15.28 0.50
N LYS A 285 -12.87 -15.77 1.72
CA LYS A 285 -13.90 -16.78 2.06
C LYS A 285 -15.29 -16.19 1.81
N ALA A 286 -16.18 -16.99 1.23
CA ALA A 286 -17.55 -16.59 0.94
C ALA A 286 -18.40 -16.41 2.19
#